data_7cd62e86669802ac6d0774deba431f3f
#
_entry.id   7cd62e86669802ac6d0774deba431f3f
#
_cell.length_a   1.000
_cell.length_b   1.000
_cell.length_c   1.000
_cell.angle_alpha   90.00
_cell.angle_beta   90.00
_cell.angle_gamma   90.00
#
_symmetry.space_group_name_H-M   'P 1'
#
loop_
_entity.id
_entity.type
_entity.pdbx_description
1 polymer ?
#
loop_
_entity_poly.entity_id
_entity_poly.type
_entity_poly.pdbx_seq_one_letter_code
_entity_poly.pdbx_strand_id
1 'polypeptide(L)'
;MNTRIEHIHKLGVDIGRVIISPVKDGKSDTAFLSGGIEQALQTPPAEGAIERLTRLVEVFEGRVWLVSKAGKNTQHKTRLWLAHHRFFERTGMSAHHLRFCFKRHEKAGHCVELGLTHFVDDRLDVLRHLQGLAPHLYLFGEQLKSQSAPDWVEPTLNWDETFTAICRSLD
;
A
#
# COMPACT_ATOMS: atom_id res chain seq x y z
N MET A 1 8.85 34.93 -15.37
CA MET A 1 9.45 33.69 -14.82
C MET A 1 8.31 32.77 -14.39
N ASN A 2 7.97 31.76 -15.18
CA ASN A 2 7.01 30.73 -14.80
C ASN A 2 7.73 29.77 -13.85
N THR A 3 7.61 29.96 -12.56
CA THR A 3 7.92 28.92 -11.59
C THR A 3 6.89 27.81 -11.74
N ARG A 4 7.21 26.76 -12.53
CA ARG A 4 6.52 25.49 -12.41
C ARG A 4 6.64 25.08 -10.96
N ILE A 5 5.52 25.10 -10.23
CA ILE A 5 5.42 24.41 -8.95
C ILE A 5 5.54 22.95 -9.32
N GLU A 6 6.72 22.37 -9.16
CA GLU A 6 6.90 20.92 -9.29
C GLU A 6 6.04 20.29 -8.18
N HIS A 7 4.94 19.67 -8.58
CA HIS A 7 4.14 18.89 -7.66
C HIS A 7 4.97 17.68 -7.22
N ILE A 8 5.45 17.71 -5.99
CA ILE A 8 6.20 16.60 -5.42
C ILE A 8 5.20 15.46 -5.15
N HIS A 9 5.30 14.40 -5.92
CA HIS A 9 4.48 13.20 -5.74
C HIS A 9 5.04 12.31 -4.63
N LYS A 10 4.17 11.81 -3.77
CA LYS A 10 4.49 10.91 -2.65
C LYS A 10 3.45 9.81 -2.56
N LEU A 11 3.89 8.57 -2.46
CA LEU A 11 3.05 7.38 -2.47
C LEU A 11 3.00 6.71 -1.09
N GLY A 12 1.80 6.45 -0.61
CA GLY A 12 1.54 5.56 0.52
C GLY A 12 0.96 4.23 0.05
N VAL A 13 1.35 3.13 0.66
CA VAL A 13 0.92 1.78 0.32
C VAL A 13 0.58 1.01 1.59
N ASP A 14 -0.60 0.40 1.64
CA ASP A 14 -0.96 -0.54 2.69
C ASP A 14 -0.20 -1.87 2.53
N ILE A 15 -0.12 -2.65 3.58
CA ILE A 15 0.60 -3.92 3.59
C ILE A 15 -0.35 -5.11 3.48
N GLY A 16 -1.25 -5.29 4.45
CA GLY A 16 -2.17 -6.43 4.46
C GLY A 16 -3.10 -6.45 3.26
N ARG A 17 -3.23 -7.58 2.59
CA ARG A 17 -4.01 -7.78 1.36
C ARG A 17 -3.58 -6.95 0.14
N VAL A 18 -2.51 -6.21 0.26
CA VAL A 18 -1.92 -5.42 -0.84
C VAL A 18 -0.55 -5.99 -1.21
N ILE A 19 0.34 -6.11 -0.24
CA ILE A 19 1.69 -6.70 -0.41
C ILE A 19 1.73 -8.13 0.10
N ILE A 20 0.98 -8.44 1.16
CA ILE A 20 0.89 -9.75 1.81
C ILE A 20 -0.55 -10.24 1.72
N SER A 21 -0.74 -11.48 1.26
CA SER A 21 -2.03 -12.19 1.26
C SER A 21 -3.19 -11.40 0.61
N PRO A 22 -3.09 -11.03 -0.67
CA PRO A 22 -4.19 -10.38 -1.37
C PRO A 22 -5.41 -11.32 -1.45
N VAL A 23 -6.60 -10.74 -1.58
CA VAL A 23 -7.82 -11.51 -1.88
C VAL A 23 -7.69 -12.12 -3.26
N LYS A 24 -7.88 -13.43 -3.36
CA LYS A 24 -7.81 -14.18 -4.62
C LYS A 24 -9.01 -15.15 -4.71
N ASP A 25 -9.70 -15.13 -5.84
CA ASP A 25 -10.87 -15.98 -6.11
C ASP A 25 -11.95 -15.86 -5.01
N GLY A 26 -12.18 -14.64 -4.52
CA GLY A 26 -13.16 -14.33 -3.47
C GLY A 26 -12.75 -14.78 -2.07
N LYS A 27 -11.51 -15.24 -1.87
CA LYS A 27 -10.99 -15.75 -0.59
C LYS A 27 -9.83 -14.91 -0.08
N SER A 28 -9.83 -14.70 1.23
CA SER A 28 -8.72 -14.09 1.95
C SER A 28 -7.91 -15.15 2.66
N ASP A 29 -6.62 -15.23 2.39
CA ASP A 29 -5.69 -16.04 3.18
C ASP A 29 -5.42 -15.35 4.52
N THR A 30 -5.79 -15.99 5.61
CA THR A 30 -5.58 -15.49 6.98
C THR A 30 -4.38 -16.13 7.68
N ALA A 31 -3.64 -17.01 7.00
CA ALA A 31 -2.54 -17.75 7.60
C ALA A 31 -1.46 -16.83 8.17
N PHE A 32 -1.19 -15.70 7.53
CA PHE A 32 -0.26 -14.68 8.05
C PHE A 32 -0.67 -14.14 9.42
N LEU A 33 -1.96 -13.92 9.65
CA LEU A 33 -2.48 -13.35 10.91
C LEU A 33 -2.66 -14.42 11.98
N SER A 34 -3.25 -15.57 11.62
CA SER A 34 -3.67 -16.62 12.55
C SER A 34 -2.57 -17.64 12.87
N GLY A 35 -1.59 -17.80 11.98
CA GLY A 35 -0.51 -18.75 12.12
C GLY A 35 0.64 -18.25 13.03
N GLY A 36 1.60 -19.14 13.27
CA GLY A 36 2.84 -18.79 13.95
C GLY A 36 3.78 -17.92 13.09
N ILE A 37 4.92 -17.52 13.68
CA ILE A 37 5.91 -16.70 12.96
C ILE A 37 6.46 -17.42 11.74
N GLU A 38 6.77 -18.71 11.81
CA GLU A 38 7.26 -19.49 10.66
C GLU A 38 6.30 -19.46 9.48
N GLN A 39 5.02 -19.69 9.75
CA GLN A 39 3.98 -19.62 8.70
C GLN A 39 3.86 -18.22 8.10
N ALA A 40 3.94 -17.19 8.95
CA ALA A 40 3.92 -15.81 8.48
C ALA A 40 5.10 -15.53 7.54
N LEU A 41 6.32 -15.95 7.90
CA LEU A 41 7.52 -15.73 7.08
C LEU A 41 7.47 -16.46 5.73
N GLN A 42 6.82 -17.62 5.67
CA GLN A 42 6.66 -18.40 4.44
C GLN A 42 5.57 -17.83 3.50
N THR A 43 4.74 -16.92 3.95
CA THR A 43 3.75 -16.25 3.11
C THR A 43 4.46 -15.48 2.00
N PRO A 44 4.20 -15.79 0.73
CA PRO A 44 4.87 -15.08 -0.37
C PRO A 44 4.36 -13.65 -0.49
N PRO A 45 5.17 -12.74 -1.07
CA PRO A 45 4.67 -11.44 -1.50
C PRO A 45 3.53 -11.62 -2.53
N ALA A 46 2.61 -10.68 -2.57
CA ALA A 46 1.62 -10.62 -3.64
C ALA A 46 2.32 -10.61 -5.01
N GLU A 47 1.73 -11.28 -5.98
CA GLU A 47 2.26 -11.36 -7.33
C GLU A 47 2.51 -9.95 -7.91
N GLY A 48 3.72 -9.70 -8.39
CA GLY A 48 4.13 -8.43 -8.97
C GLY A 48 4.43 -7.31 -7.97
N ALA A 49 4.17 -7.50 -6.67
CA ALA A 49 4.35 -6.45 -5.66
C ALA A 49 5.79 -5.93 -5.60
N ILE A 50 6.76 -6.82 -5.47
CA ILE A 50 8.18 -6.42 -5.35
C ILE A 50 8.64 -5.71 -6.62
N GLU A 51 8.37 -6.27 -7.79
CA GLU A 51 8.78 -5.74 -9.09
C GLU A 51 8.18 -4.35 -9.33
N ARG A 52 6.88 -4.19 -9.09
CA ARG A 52 6.19 -2.92 -9.33
C ARG A 52 6.55 -1.87 -8.29
N LEU A 53 6.72 -2.25 -7.03
CA LEU A 53 7.19 -1.33 -5.99
C LEU A 53 8.63 -0.87 -6.25
N THR A 54 9.51 -1.73 -6.73
CA THR A 54 10.87 -1.34 -7.15
C THR A 54 10.80 -0.22 -8.19
N ARG A 55 9.96 -0.36 -9.21
CA ARG A 55 9.77 0.67 -10.23
C ARG A 55 9.12 1.95 -9.68
N LEU A 56 8.14 1.81 -8.79
CA LEU A 56 7.49 2.97 -8.16
C LEU A 56 8.46 3.74 -7.24
N VAL A 57 9.35 3.05 -6.54
CA VAL A 57 10.39 3.71 -5.75
C VAL A 57 11.28 4.58 -6.64
N GLU A 58 11.65 4.10 -7.83
CA GLU A 58 12.40 4.91 -8.81
C GLU A 58 11.58 6.10 -9.30
N VAL A 59 10.34 5.86 -9.73
CA VAL A 59 9.44 6.89 -10.29
C VAL A 59 9.14 8.00 -9.28
N PHE A 60 8.94 7.64 -8.02
CA PHE A 60 8.71 8.60 -6.92
C PHE A 60 10.00 9.10 -6.26
N GLU A 61 11.17 8.77 -6.82
CA GLU A 61 12.48 9.19 -6.29
C GLU A 61 12.66 8.86 -4.81
N GLY A 62 12.26 7.67 -4.42
CA GLY A 62 12.32 7.16 -3.05
C GLY A 62 11.19 7.62 -2.13
N ARG A 63 10.27 8.47 -2.59
CA ARG A 63 9.17 9.01 -1.79
C ARG A 63 7.97 8.03 -1.75
N VAL A 64 8.22 6.83 -1.26
CA VAL A 64 7.24 5.76 -1.08
C VAL A 64 7.27 5.29 0.37
N TRP A 65 6.09 5.21 1.01
CA TRP A 65 5.94 4.78 2.39
C TRP A 65 4.99 3.60 2.50
N LEU A 66 5.28 2.68 3.41
CA LEU A 66 4.32 1.69 3.88
C LEU A 66 3.56 2.28 5.06
N VAL A 67 2.24 2.24 4.99
CA VAL A 67 1.35 2.74 6.05
C VAL A 67 0.29 1.68 6.34
N SER A 68 0.40 1.00 7.47
CA SER A 68 -0.43 -0.16 7.79
C SER A 68 -1.11 -0.04 9.15
N LYS A 69 -2.39 -0.42 9.20
CA LYS A 69 -3.11 -0.62 10.45
C LYS A 69 -2.80 -2.02 10.97
N ALA A 70 -2.16 -2.10 12.14
CA ALA A 70 -1.81 -3.38 12.75
C ALA A 70 -1.68 -3.28 14.27
N GLY A 71 -2.18 -4.28 14.98
CA GLY A 71 -1.90 -4.46 16.40
C GLY A 71 -0.45 -4.92 16.62
N LYS A 72 0.02 -4.89 17.86
CA LYS A 72 1.44 -5.16 18.21
C LYS A 72 1.98 -6.48 17.66
N ASN A 73 1.24 -7.56 17.76
CA ASN A 73 1.66 -8.85 17.23
C ASN A 73 1.80 -8.85 15.71
N THR A 74 0.84 -8.26 15.02
CA THR A 74 0.88 -8.13 13.55
C THR A 74 2.01 -7.21 13.10
N GLN A 75 2.27 -6.11 13.82
CA GLN A 75 3.43 -5.26 13.57
C GLN A 75 4.74 -6.05 13.68
N HIS A 76 4.88 -6.86 14.70
CA HIS A 76 6.06 -7.71 14.89
C HIS A 76 6.23 -8.71 13.74
N LYS A 77 5.19 -9.46 13.41
CA LYS A 77 5.21 -10.39 12.27
C LYS A 77 5.54 -9.68 10.96
N THR A 78 4.96 -8.51 10.73
CA THR A 78 5.21 -7.71 9.52
C THR A 78 6.66 -7.27 9.42
N ARG A 79 7.26 -6.80 10.52
CA ARG A 79 8.69 -6.43 10.52
C ARG A 79 9.58 -7.62 10.21
N LEU A 80 9.30 -8.78 10.81
CA LEU A 80 10.04 -10.01 10.53
C LEU A 80 9.87 -10.47 9.09
N TRP A 81 8.66 -10.37 8.54
CA TRP A 81 8.37 -10.72 7.16
C TRP A 81 9.14 -9.82 6.17
N LEU A 82 9.12 -8.51 6.40
CA LEU A 82 9.85 -7.54 5.57
C LEU A 82 11.35 -7.83 5.57
N ALA A 83 11.91 -8.16 6.74
CA ALA A 83 13.32 -8.55 6.87
C ALA A 83 13.62 -9.88 6.17
N HIS A 84 12.79 -10.90 6.40
CA HIS A 84 12.95 -12.24 5.81
C HIS A 84 12.95 -12.21 4.27
N HIS A 85 12.03 -11.45 3.69
CA HIS A 85 11.92 -11.28 2.23
C HIS A 85 12.88 -10.22 1.68
N ARG A 86 13.70 -9.60 2.51
CA ARG A 86 14.63 -8.52 2.12
C ARG A 86 13.93 -7.41 1.35
N PHE A 87 12.75 -7.04 1.82
CA PHE A 87 11.83 -6.16 1.11
C PHE A 87 12.46 -4.80 0.78
N PHE A 88 13.04 -4.13 1.77
CA PHE A 88 13.62 -2.80 1.56
C PHE A 88 14.84 -2.82 0.65
N GLU A 89 15.69 -3.85 0.76
CA GLU A 89 16.83 -4.02 -0.15
C GLU A 89 16.39 -4.28 -1.58
N ARG A 90 15.38 -5.14 -1.76
CA ARG A 90 14.88 -5.52 -3.09
C ARG A 90 14.14 -4.39 -3.79
N THR A 91 13.35 -3.60 -3.06
CA THR A 91 12.57 -2.50 -3.63
C THR A 91 13.35 -1.19 -3.73
N GLY A 92 14.41 -1.01 -2.94
CA GLY A 92 15.12 0.24 -2.79
C GLY A 92 14.40 1.25 -1.89
N MET A 93 13.28 0.86 -1.28
CA MET A 93 12.56 1.70 -0.32
C MET A 93 13.38 1.85 0.97
N SER A 94 13.36 3.05 1.56
CA SER A 94 13.99 3.27 2.87
C SER A 94 13.28 2.46 3.97
N ALA A 95 14.06 1.77 4.80
CA ALA A 95 13.53 1.05 5.97
C ALA A 95 12.88 1.99 7.01
N HIS A 96 13.18 3.29 6.96
CA HIS A 96 12.53 4.31 7.79
C HIS A 96 11.15 4.72 7.28
N HIS A 97 10.76 4.29 6.08
CA HIS A 97 9.48 4.60 5.47
C HIS A 97 8.40 3.57 5.83
N LEU A 98 8.42 3.08 7.05
CA LEU A 98 7.41 2.17 7.60
C LEU A 98 6.65 2.86 8.73
N ARG A 99 5.33 2.96 8.58
CA ARG A 99 4.41 3.57 9.55
C ARG A 99 3.33 2.59 9.94
N PHE A 100 3.06 2.48 11.24
CA PHE A 100 1.94 1.72 11.76
C PHE A 100 0.96 2.62 12.52
N CYS A 101 -0.31 2.24 12.49
CA CYS A 101 -1.36 2.79 13.32
C CYS A 101 -2.25 1.68 13.88
N PHE A 102 -2.96 1.94 14.96
CA PHE A 102 -3.85 0.97 15.58
C PHE A 102 -5.27 1.01 15.02
N LYS A 103 -5.68 2.13 14.45
CA LYS A 103 -7.02 2.33 13.89
C LYS A 103 -6.94 2.80 12.45
N ARG A 104 -7.91 2.37 11.62
CA ARG A 104 -7.93 2.67 10.18
C ARG A 104 -7.95 4.17 9.88
N HIS A 105 -8.75 4.94 10.64
CA HIS A 105 -8.85 6.39 10.43
C HIS A 105 -7.54 7.15 10.74
N GLU A 106 -6.65 6.58 11.53
CA GLU A 106 -5.34 7.18 11.84
C GLU A 106 -4.41 7.23 10.62
N LYS A 107 -4.70 6.46 9.57
CA LYS A 107 -3.98 6.59 8.29
C LYS A 107 -4.09 8.00 7.69
N ALA A 108 -5.20 8.70 7.95
CA ALA A 108 -5.39 10.09 7.53
C ALA A 108 -4.32 11.02 8.13
N GLY A 109 -3.99 10.85 9.41
CA GLY A 109 -2.92 11.60 10.06
C GLY A 109 -1.56 11.39 9.41
N HIS A 110 -1.21 10.15 9.11
CA HIS A 110 0.02 9.83 8.37
C HIS A 110 0.03 10.44 6.96
N CYS A 111 -1.11 10.38 6.27
CA CYS A 111 -1.26 10.98 4.95
C CYS A 111 -0.96 12.47 4.96
N VAL A 112 -1.50 13.20 5.92
CA VAL A 112 -1.28 14.65 6.08
C VAL A 112 0.17 14.93 6.48
N GLU A 113 0.68 14.25 7.49
CA GLU A 113 2.05 14.46 8.01
C GLU A 113 3.11 14.24 6.94
N LEU A 114 2.97 13.18 6.16
CA LEU A 114 3.90 12.84 5.09
C LEU A 114 3.66 13.63 3.79
N GLY A 115 2.49 14.25 3.64
CA GLY A 115 2.10 14.94 2.42
C GLY A 115 1.86 13.99 1.25
N LEU A 116 1.23 12.83 1.50
CA LEU A 116 0.98 11.83 0.48
C LEU A 116 0.01 12.36 -0.58
N THR A 117 0.35 12.13 -1.84
CA THR A 117 -0.48 12.50 -2.99
C THR A 117 -1.20 11.30 -3.61
N HIS A 118 -0.66 10.12 -3.38
CA HIS A 118 -1.16 8.84 -3.88
C HIS A 118 -1.25 7.85 -2.73
N PHE A 119 -2.30 7.01 -2.71
CA PHE A 119 -2.45 5.96 -1.72
C PHE A 119 -3.10 4.72 -2.31
N VAL A 120 -2.53 3.56 -2.00
CA VAL A 120 -3.04 2.24 -2.38
C VAL A 120 -3.49 1.49 -1.14
N ASP A 121 -4.76 1.09 -1.10
CA ASP A 121 -5.33 0.31 0.00
C ASP A 121 -6.39 -0.66 -0.55
N ASP A 122 -6.58 -1.80 0.09
CA ASP A 122 -7.61 -2.78 -0.29
C ASP A 122 -8.99 -2.46 0.26
N ARG A 123 -9.11 -1.44 1.11
CA ARG A 123 -10.33 -1.12 1.84
C ARG A 123 -10.89 0.26 1.49
N LEU A 124 -12.10 0.24 0.94
CA LEU A 124 -12.81 1.48 0.61
C LEU A 124 -13.11 2.34 1.85
N ASP A 125 -13.40 1.72 3.01
CA ASP A 125 -13.65 2.44 4.26
C ASP A 125 -12.40 3.17 4.77
N VAL A 126 -11.20 2.67 4.49
CA VAL A 126 -9.94 3.39 4.76
C VAL A 126 -9.78 4.56 3.81
N LEU A 127 -9.94 4.33 2.50
CA LEU A 127 -9.76 5.36 1.47
C LEU A 127 -10.73 6.53 1.64
N ARG A 128 -11.92 6.30 2.20
CA ARG A 128 -12.86 7.38 2.55
C ARG A 128 -12.28 8.39 3.53
N HIS A 129 -11.46 7.95 4.47
CA HIS A 129 -10.77 8.85 5.41
C HIS A 129 -9.67 9.68 4.73
N LEU A 130 -9.19 9.25 3.57
CA LEU A 130 -8.14 9.91 2.79
C LEU A 130 -8.72 10.81 1.69
N GLN A 131 -10.01 10.74 1.44
CA GLN A 131 -10.70 11.56 0.44
C GLN A 131 -10.51 13.05 0.77
N GLY A 132 -10.05 13.82 -0.22
CA GLY A 132 -9.71 15.23 -0.05
C GLY A 132 -8.33 15.50 0.58
N LEU A 133 -7.63 14.47 1.08
CA LEU A 133 -6.27 14.57 1.62
C LEU A 133 -5.22 14.15 0.59
N ALA A 134 -5.46 13.06 -0.12
CA ALA A 134 -4.63 12.61 -1.23
C ALA A 134 -5.44 12.63 -2.53
N PRO A 135 -4.95 13.32 -3.58
CA PRO A 135 -5.69 13.43 -4.85
C PRO A 135 -5.93 12.10 -5.57
N HIS A 136 -5.02 11.14 -5.43
CA HIS A 136 -5.05 9.88 -6.16
C HIS A 136 -5.17 8.70 -5.20
N LEU A 137 -6.35 8.08 -5.19
CA LEU A 137 -6.69 6.96 -4.31
C LEU A 137 -7.00 5.72 -5.15
N TYR A 138 -6.35 4.59 -4.83
CA TYR A 138 -6.48 3.33 -5.56
C TYR A 138 -7.04 2.25 -4.64
N LEU A 139 -8.15 1.63 -5.07
CA LEU A 139 -8.75 0.49 -4.37
C LEU A 139 -8.19 -0.80 -4.97
N PHE A 140 -7.31 -1.44 -4.21
CA PHE A 140 -6.54 -2.59 -4.67
C PHE A 140 -7.28 -3.91 -4.47
N GLY A 141 -7.22 -4.74 -5.50
CA GLY A 141 -7.56 -6.15 -5.42
C GLY A 141 -9.06 -6.45 -5.53
N GLU A 142 -9.36 -7.73 -5.47
CA GLU A 142 -10.74 -8.22 -5.44
C GLU A 142 -11.42 -7.75 -4.15
N GLN A 143 -12.66 -7.27 -4.28
CA GLN A 143 -13.46 -6.87 -3.14
C GLN A 143 -14.36 -8.03 -2.69
N LEU A 144 -14.31 -8.37 -1.39
CA LEU A 144 -15.12 -9.44 -0.80
C LEU A 144 -16.63 -9.13 -0.83
N LYS A 145 -16.97 -7.85 -0.88
CA LYS A 145 -18.35 -7.39 -1.05
C LYS A 145 -18.46 -6.67 -2.39
N SER A 146 -19.40 -7.10 -3.20
CA SER A 146 -19.70 -6.45 -4.48
C SER A 146 -20.25 -5.05 -4.22
N GLN A 147 -19.41 -4.06 -4.35
CA GLN A 147 -19.76 -2.64 -4.34
C GLN A 147 -19.11 -1.98 -5.53
N SER A 148 -19.87 -1.16 -6.27
CA SER A 148 -19.28 -0.30 -7.28
C SER A 148 -18.37 0.73 -6.62
N ALA A 149 -17.17 0.93 -7.17
CA ALA A 149 -16.25 1.94 -6.68
C ALA A 149 -16.81 3.35 -6.94
N PRO A 150 -16.78 4.26 -5.96
CA PRO A 150 -17.16 5.66 -6.20
C PRO A 150 -16.17 6.36 -7.12
N ASP A 151 -16.59 7.48 -7.72
CA ASP A 151 -15.82 8.21 -8.75
C ASP A 151 -14.50 8.81 -8.23
N TRP A 152 -14.37 8.99 -6.92
CA TRP A 152 -13.16 9.56 -6.31
C TRP A 152 -12.05 8.55 -6.04
N VAL A 153 -12.26 7.27 -6.36
CA VAL A 153 -11.28 6.20 -6.20
C VAL A 153 -11.15 5.41 -7.49
N GLU A 154 -9.95 4.98 -7.84
CA GLU A 154 -9.69 4.13 -9.00
C GLU A 154 -9.51 2.67 -8.54
N PRO A 155 -10.40 1.75 -8.94
CA PRO A 155 -10.23 0.33 -8.66
C PRO A 155 -9.14 -0.26 -9.55
N THR A 156 -8.27 -1.08 -8.96
CA THR A 156 -7.21 -1.81 -9.66
C THR A 156 -7.16 -3.24 -9.15
N LEU A 157 -7.13 -4.22 -10.04
CA LEU A 157 -7.27 -5.62 -9.65
C LEU A 157 -5.97 -6.24 -9.12
N ASN A 158 -4.83 -5.77 -9.61
CA ASN A 158 -3.52 -6.34 -9.33
C ASN A 158 -2.42 -5.28 -9.43
N TRP A 159 -1.19 -5.66 -9.14
CA TRP A 159 -0.06 -4.73 -9.17
C TRP A 159 0.26 -4.16 -10.55
N ASP A 160 0.00 -4.90 -11.63
CA ASP A 160 0.21 -4.38 -12.99
C ASP A 160 -0.76 -3.25 -13.32
N GLU A 161 -2.04 -3.43 -12.99
CA GLU A 161 -3.05 -2.39 -13.15
C GLU A 161 -2.78 -1.19 -12.24
N THR A 162 -2.40 -1.44 -10.97
CA THR A 162 -2.06 -0.39 -10.01
C THR A 162 -0.90 0.45 -10.50
N PHE A 163 0.17 -0.20 -10.95
CA PHE A 163 1.34 0.49 -11.51
C PHE A 163 0.96 1.36 -12.72
N THR A 164 0.19 0.82 -13.65
CA THR A 164 -0.27 1.54 -14.84
C THR A 164 -1.12 2.76 -14.46
N ALA A 165 -2.06 2.58 -13.53
CA ALA A 165 -2.94 3.65 -13.06
C ALA A 165 -2.14 4.78 -12.36
N ILE A 166 -1.19 4.42 -11.50
CA ILE A 166 -0.32 5.40 -10.83
C ILE A 166 0.50 6.17 -11.85
N CYS A 167 1.17 5.50 -12.78
CA CYS A 167 1.99 6.16 -13.79
C CYS A 167 1.17 7.14 -14.65
N ARG A 168 -0.04 6.75 -15.03
CA ARG A 168 -0.95 7.63 -15.79
C ARG A 168 -1.32 8.91 -15.04
N SER A 169 -1.36 8.88 -13.71
CA SER A 169 -1.67 10.05 -12.89
C SER A 169 -0.51 11.05 -12.74
N LEU A 170 0.70 10.67 -13.16
CA LEU A 170 1.89 11.52 -13.08
C LEU A 170 2.15 12.33 -14.35
N ASP A 171 1.43 12.01 -15.44
CA ASP A 171 1.47 12.75 -16.69
C ASP A 171 0.60 14.02 -16.62
#